data_c781a46a406718a517e6b5dfff9bed58
#
_entry.id   c781a46a406718a517e6b5dfff9bed58
#
_cell.length_a   1.000
_cell.length_b   1.000
_cell.length_c   1.000
_cell.angle_alpha   90.00
_cell.angle_beta   90.00
_cell.angle_gamma   90.00
#
_symmetry.space_group_name_H-M   'P 1'
#
loop_
_entity.id
_entity.type
_entity.pdbx_description
1 polymer ?
#
loop_
_entity_poly.entity_id
_entity_poly.type
_entity_poly.pdbx_seq_one_letter_code
_entity_poly.pdbx_strand_id
1 'polypeptide(L)'
;MSHEGVIQFEGEHKRRELEARRYGELACELIAWREIMALTGLVGQEPGRYEGAGYGNASARIGPRSAAIGRRSFLITGSQTSGNRRIGLGDFAVVDGYDYRANRVRSHGCAMPSSESMTHAAAYDASPLVRCVLHAHSPVLWRRRRALGFPETDPSVPYGTPEMALEVGRLYRETVLPERQIFAMGGHEDGIVAIGRSAEDAGGVLLRWLARAYGTACGEGDGEVCST
;
A
#
# COMPACT_ATOMS: atom_id res chain seq x y z
N MET A 1 -14.00 12.23 10.20
CA MET A 1 -13.67 11.05 9.38
C MET A 1 -12.79 11.52 8.23
N SER A 2 -11.60 10.98 8.06
CA SER A 2 -10.74 11.34 6.92
C SER A 2 -11.31 10.65 5.67
N HIS A 3 -11.60 11.43 4.62
CA HIS A 3 -12.07 10.87 3.35
C HIS A 3 -10.92 10.17 2.63
N GLU A 4 -11.19 8.99 2.04
CA GLU A 4 -10.24 8.20 1.27
C GLU A 4 -9.54 9.04 0.19
N GLY A 5 -8.23 8.82 -0.04
CA GLY A 5 -7.45 9.45 -1.10
C GLY A 5 -7.08 10.93 -0.88
N VAL A 6 -7.41 11.51 0.28
CA VAL A 6 -7.03 12.89 0.61
C VAL A 6 -5.59 12.93 1.12
N ILE A 7 -4.75 13.76 0.50
CA ILE A 7 -3.37 14.00 0.94
C ILE A 7 -3.40 14.77 2.27
N GLN A 8 -2.82 14.18 3.31
CA GLN A 8 -2.77 14.75 4.67
C GLN A 8 -1.38 15.29 5.05
N PHE A 9 -0.36 15.01 4.26
CA PHE A 9 0.98 15.54 4.48
C PHE A 9 1.15 16.90 3.80
N GLU A 10 1.97 17.75 4.38
CA GLU A 10 2.52 18.93 3.69
C GLU A 10 3.68 18.49 2.80
N GLY A 11 3.89 19.18 1.67
CA GLY A 11 5.00 18.77 0.84
C GLY A 11 5.36 19.71 -0.30
N GLU A 12 6.61 19.57 -0.71
CA GLU A 12 7.14 20.18 -1.92
C GLU A 12 7.05 19.17 -3.05
N HIS A 13 6.21 19.44 -4.04
CA HIS A 13 6.12 18.65 -5.25
C HIS A 13 6.63 19.44 -6.46
N LYS A 14 7.66 18.91 -7.14
CA LYS A 14 8.19 19.48 -8.37
C LYS A 14 7.59 18.78 -9.58
N ARG A 15 6.69 19.44 -10.30
CA ARG A 15 6.11 18.88 -11.51
C ARG A 15 7.18 18.80 -12.60
N ARG A 16 7.53 17.58 -13.00
CA ARG A 16 8.43 17.27 -14.10
C ARG A 16 8.21 15.84 -14.60
N GLU A 17 8.55 15.59 -15.84
CA GLU A 17 8.52 14.24 -16.39
C GLU A 17 9.58 13.34 -15.72
N LEU A 18 9.22 12.08 -15.53
CA LEU A 18 10.13 11.06 -15.04
C LEU A 18 10.90 10.44 -16.22
N GLU A 19 12.18 10.24 -16.02
CA GLU A 19 13.06 9.67 -17.05
C GLU A 19 12.75 8.18 -17.27
N ALA A 20 12.25 7.83 -18.46
CA ALA A 20 11.89 6.45 -18.81
C ALA A 20 13.07 5.47 -18.68
N ARG A 21 14.30 5.91 -19.02
CA ARG A 21 15.51 5.08 -18.88
C ARG A 21 15.79 4.72 -17.41
N ARG A 22 15.38 5.55 -16.47
CA ARG A 22 15.65 5.37 -15.03
C ARG A 22 14.55 4.65 -14.29
N TYR A 23 13.31 4.92 -14.66
CA TYR A 23 12.13 4.48 -13.87
C TYR A 23 11.19 3.57 -14.66
N GLY A 24 11.36 3.46 -15.99
CA GLY A 24 10.39 2.79 -16.86
C GLY A 24 10.24 1.31 -16.56
N GLU A 25 11.33 0.58 -16.37
CA GLU A 25 11.29 -0.85 -16.04
C GLU A 25 10.55 -1.10 -14.72
N LEU A 26 10.92 -0.35 -13.67
CA LEU A 26 10.27 -0.45 -12.35
C LEU A 26 8.80 -0.05 -12.39
N ALA A 27 8.45 0.98 -13.18
CA ALA A 27 7.06 1.37 -13.39
C ALA A 27 6.27 0.26 -14.09
N CYS A 28 6.84 -0.40 -15.11
CA CYS A 28 6.20 -1.52 -15.79
C CYS A 28 5.91 -2.69 -14.84
N GLU A 29 6.84 -3.04 -13.94
CA GLU A 29 6.60 -4.05 -12.91
C GLU A 29 5.42 -3.67 -11.99
N LEU A 30 5.42 -2.43 -11.49
CA LEU A 30 4.35 -1.95 -10.62
C LEU A 30 3.01 -1.88 -11.35
N ILE A 31 3.00 -1.48 -12.63
CA ILE A 31 1.79 -1.46 -13.47
C ILE A 31 1.23 -2.88 -13.62
N ALA A 32 2.06 -3.86 -13.89
CA ALA A 32 1.62 -5.25 -14.04
C ALA A 32 0.95 -5.77 -12.75
N TRP A 33 1.54 -5.53 -11.59
CA TRP A 33 0.94 -5.92 -10.32
C TRP A 33 -0.30 -5.10 -9.98
N ARG A 34 -0.32 -3.81 -10.30
CA ARG A 34 -1.52 -2.97 -10.15
C ARG A 34 -2.68 -3.51 -11.01
N GLU A 35 -2.44 -3.97 -12.24
CA GLU A 35 -3.47 -4.59 -13.08
C GLU A 35 -4.03 -5.87 -12.44
N ILE A 36 -3.18 -6.71 -11.85
CA ILE A 36 -3.63 -7.90 -11.11
C ILE A 36 -4.47 -7.48 -9.88
N MET A 37 -4.04 -6.46 -9.16
CA MET A 37 -4.80 -5.92 -8.04
C MET A 37 -6.15 -5.35 -8.47
N ALA A 38 -6.23 -4.70 -9.63
CA ALA A 38 -7.48 -4.19 -10.18
C ALA A 38 -8.43 -5.32 -10.59
N LEU A 39 -7.93 -6.36 -11.27
CA LEU A 39 -8.69 -7.54 -11.63
C LEU A 39 -9.25 -8.30 -10.43
N THR A 40 -8.60 -8.22 -9.28
CA THR A 40 -9.01 -8.86 -8.02
C THR A 40 -9.76 -7.92 -7.07
N GLY A 41 -10.08 -6.69 -7.50
CA GLY A 41 -10.82 -5.70 -6.72
C GLY A 41 -10.05 -5.11 -5.52
N LEU A 42 -8.73 -5.28 -5.50
CA LEU A 42 -7.83 -4.82 -4.43
C LEU A 42 -7.41 -3.36 -4.60
N VAL A 43 -7.50 -2.83 -5.81
CA VAL A 43 -7.28 -1.42 -6.18
C VAL A 43 -8.34 -1.00 -7.18
N GLY A 44 -8.81 0.23 -7.09
CA GLY A 44 -9.82 0.73 -8.02
C GLY A 44 -10.49 2.01 -7.58
N GLN A 45 -11.64 2.26 -8.19
CA GLN A 45 -12.54 3.36 -7.85
C GLN A 45 -13.96 2.91 -8.20
N GLU A 46 -14.82 2.80 -7.20
CA GLU A 46 -16.20 2.33 -7.34
C GLU A 46 -17.15 3.35 -6.69
N PRO A 47 -18.22 3.79 -7.39
CA PRO A 47 -19.13 4.81 -6.86
C PRO A 47 -19.78 4.44 -5.51
N GLY A 48 -19.99 3.15 -5.26
CA GLY A 48 -20.61 2.62 -4.03
C GLY A 48 -19.62 2.35 -2.89
N ARG A 49 -18.32 2.56 -3.10
CA ARG A 49 -17.29 2.34 -2.07
C ARG A 49 -16.53 3.63 -1.79
N TYR A 50 -16.21 3.87 -0.54
CA TYR A 50 -15.38 5.01 -0.08
C TYR A 50 -15.80 6.36 -0.69
N GLU A 51 -17.11 6.60 -0.80
CA GLU A 51 -17.70 7.82 -1.41
C GLU A 51 -17.24 8.08 -2.85
N GLY A 52 -16.88 7.03 -3.58
CA GLY A 52 -16.38 7.11 -4.95
C GLY A 52 -14.90 7.52 -5.05
N ALA A 53 -14.17 7.55 -3.96
CA ALA A 53 -12.73 7.79 -4.00
C ALA A 53 -11.96 6.60 -4.57
N GLY A 54 -10.82 6.90 -5.20
CA GLY A 54 -9.88 5.86 -5.63
C GLY A 54 -9.12 5.27 -4.46
N TYR A 55 -9.00 3.95 -4.41
CA TYR A 55 -8.38 3.21 -3.33
C TYR A 55 -7.25 2.29 -3.80
N GLY A 56 -6.28 2.06 -2.91
CA GLY A 56 -5.11 1.24 -3.14
C GLY A 56 -4.04 1.95 -3.99
N ASN A 57 -2.80 1.54 -3.80
CA ASN A 57 -1.64 2.09 -4.49
C ASN A 57 -0.45 1.13 -4.43
N ALA A 58 0.58 1.41 -5.22
CA ALA A 58 1.78 0.58 -5.32
C ALA A 58 3.04 1.44 -5.35
N SER A 59 4.09 0.98 -4.69
CA SER A 59 5.39 1.63 -4.75
C SER A 59 6.54 0.63 -4.77
N ALA A 60 7.68 1.09 -5.31
CA ALA A 60 8.94 0.36 -5.21
C ALA A 60 10.09 1.30 -4.87
N ARG A 61 10.95 0.83 -3.97
CA ARG A 61 12.12 1.57 -3.51
C ARG A 61 13.18 1.66 -4.58
N ILE A 62 13.67 2.87 -4.82
CA ILE A 62 14.82 3.15 -5.71
C ILE A 62 16.09 3.37 -4.90
N GLY A 63 17.24 3.27 -5.55
CA GLY A 63 18.54 3.49 -4.94
C GLY A 63 19.06 2.32 -4.08
N PRO A 64 20.19 2.51 -3.41
CA PRO A 64 20.93 1.44 -2.73
C PRO A 64 20.23 0.98 -1.44
N ARG A 65 20.49 -0.28 -1.06
CA ARG A 65 20.01 -0.83 0.21
C ARG A 65 20.58 -0.09 1.43
N SER A 66 21.79 0.45 1.29
CA SER A 66 22.50 1.20 2.33
C SER A 66 21.98 2.62 2.57
N ALA A 67 20.99 3.10 1.81
CA ALA A 67 20.41 4.41 2.05
C ALA A 67 19.88 4.53 3.48
N ALA A 68 20.23 5.63 4.14
CA ALA A 68 19.85 5.89 5.52
C ALA A 68 18.32 6.02 5.69
N ILE A 69 17.82 5.76 6.88
CA ILE A 69 16.46 6.04 7.32
C ILE A 69 16.13 7.51 7.02
N GLY A 70 14.94 7.79 6.52
CA GLY A 70 14.51 9.14 6.08
C GLY A 70 15.04 9.54 4.70
N ARG A 71 15.87 8.71 4.05
CA ARG A 71 16.47 8.97 2.72
C ARG A 71 16.23 7.85 1.71
N ARG A 72 15.31 6.97 2.00
CA ARG A 72 14.97 5.81 1.16
C ARG A 72 13.95 6.19 0.10
N SER A 73 14.42 6.77 -0.99
CA SER A 73 13.58 7.20 -2.10
C SER A 73 12.83 6.04 -2.75
N PHE A 74 11.64 6.31 -3.27
CA PHE A 74 10.80 5.33 -3.93
C PHE A 74 9.94 5.94 -5.03
N LEU A 75 9.59 5.12 -6.02
CA LEU A 75 8.59 5.39 -7.05
C LEU A 75 7.23 4.94 -6.50
N ILE A 76 6.19 5.75 -6.62
CA ILE A 76 4.84 5.46 -6.13
C ILE A 76 3.79 5.90 -7.14
N THR A 77 2.69 5.17 -7.24
CA THR A 77 1.53 5.60 -8.02
C THR A 77 0.97 6.92 -7.48
N GLY A 78 0.54 7.76 -8.39
CA GLY A 78 0.00 9.07 -8.07
C GLY A 78 -1.34 9.02 -7.34
N SER A 79 -1.62 10.07 -6.60
CA SER A 79 -2.94 10.29 -6.00
C SER A 79 -4.02 10.32 -7.09
N GLN A 80 -5.19 9.73 -6.79
CA GLN A 80 -6.36 9.68 -7.69
C GLN A 80 -6.13 8.95 -9.02
N THR A 81 -5.12 8.06 -9.12
CA THR A 81 -4.88 7.26 -10.33
C THR A 81 -5.47 5.85 -10.25
N SER A 82 -6.01 5.45 -9.10
CA SER A 82 -6.52 4.09 -8.87
C SER A 82 -7.68 3.71 -9.77
N GLY A 83 -8.53 4.68 -10.15
CA GLY A 83 -9.65 4.49 -11.08
C GLY A 83 -9.26 4.53 -12.55
N ASN A 84 -8.04 4.90 -12.90
CA ASN A 84 -7.61 4.95 -14.29
C ASN A 84 -7.55 3.54 -14.89
N ARG A 85 -8.23 3.34 -16.01
CA ARG A 85 -8.25 2.05 -16.72
C ARG A 85 -6.84 1.62 -17.17
N ARG A 86 -5.99 2.58 -17.51
CA ARG A 86 -4.59 2.37 -17.87
C ARG A 86 -3.77 3.45 -17.21
N ILE A 87 -2.64 3.08 -16.65
CA ILE A 87 -1.65 4.00 -16.12
C ILE A 87 -0.32 3.81 -16.84
N GLY A 88 0.47 4.87 -16.85
CA GLY A 88 1.82 4.90 -17.42
C GLY A 88 2.79 5.61 -16.48
N LEU A 89 4.02 5.83 -16.93
CA LEU A 89 5.06 6.48 -16.11
C LEU A 89 4.64 7.90 -15.63
N GLY A 90 3.79 8.59 -16.40
CA GLY A 90 3.24 9.90 -16.03
C GLY A 90 2.29 9.88 -14.83
N ASP A 91 1.74 8.70 -14.47
CA ASP A 91 0.87 8.50 -13.31
C ASP A 91 1.65 8.16 -12.03
N PHE A 92 2.97 8.27 -12.06
CA PHE A 92 3.84 8.04 -10.92
C PHE A 92 4.51 9.32 -10.44
N ALA A 93 4.89 9.31 -9.17
CA ALA A 93 5.79 10.27 -8.55
C ALA A 93 6.98 9.56 -7.91
N VAL A 94 8.10 10.25 -7.85
CA VAL A 94 9.24 9.87 -7.02
C VAL A 94 9.18 10.65 -5.72
N VAL A 95 9.12 9.95 -4.60
CA VAL A 95 9.35 10.50 -3.28
C VAL A 95 10.85 10.42 -3.00
N ASP A 96 11.50 11.55 -2.82
CA ASP A 96 12.95 11.64 -2.61
C ASP A 96 13.36 12.17 -1.23
N GLY A 97 12.37 12.49 -0.38
CA GLY A 97 12.58 12.86 1.01
C GLY A 97 11.26 12.88 1.78
N TYR A 98 11.32 12.57 3.05
CA TYR A 98 10.18 12.60 3.96
C TYR A 98 10.64 12.83 5.40
N ASP A 99 9.75 13.43 6.19
CA ASP A 99 9.94 13.67 7.61
C ASP A 99 8.63 13.36 8.34
N TYR A 100 8.61 12.26 9.10
CA TYR A 100 7.42 11.84 9.85
C TYR A 100 6.99 12.87 10.89
N ARG A 101 7.94 13.53 11.58
CA ARG A 101 7.63 14.49 12.65
C ARG A 101 6.99 15.75 12.12
N ALA A 102 7.47 16.22 10.96
CA ALA A 102 6.94 17.39 10.29
C ALA A 102 5.74 17.07 9.39
N ASN A 103 5.34 15.79 9.28
CA ASN A 103 4.36 15.29 8.31
C ASN A 103 4.62 15.83 6.89
N ARG A 104 5.87 15.77 6.44
CA ARG A 104 6.30 16.41 5.20
C ARG A 104 6.88 15.42 4.21
N VAL A 105 6.47 15.55 2.93
CA VAL A 105 6.97 14.74 1.81
C VAL A 105 7.57 15.68 0.75
N ARG A 106 8.76 15.33 0.24
CA ARG A 106 9.34 15.96 -0.94
C ARG A 106 9.30 14.98 -2.10
N SER A 107 8.77 15.43 -3.23
CA SER A 107 8.53 14.57 -4.39
C SER A 107 8.68 15.31 -5.73
N HIS A 108 8.75 14.53 -6.80
CA HIS A 108 8.65 15.06 -8.15
C HIS A 108 7.99 14.02 -9.08
N GLY A 109 7.39 14.51 -10.16
CA GLY A 109 6.67 13.70 -11.15
C GLY A 109 5.62 14.54 -11.87
N CYS A 110 4.87 13.96 -12.79
CA CYS A 110 3.70 14.62 -13.38
C CYS A 110 2.49 14.52 -12.45
N ALA A 111 2.35 13.39 -11.74
CA ALA A 111 1.31 13.17 -10.75
C ALA A 111 1.80 13.54 -9.33
N MET A 112 0.90 14.00 -8.48
CA MET A 112 1.14 14.10 -7.03
C MET A 112 1.30 12.70 -6.45
N PRO A 113 2.22 12.47 -5.48
CA PRO A 113 2.35 11.15 -4.86
C PRO A 113 1.09 10.77 -4.08
N SER A 114 0.85 9.46 -3.93
CA SER A 114 -0.27 8.94 -3.14
C SER A 114 -0.31 9.52 -1.73
N SER A 115 -1.50 9.71 -1.17
CA SER A 115 -1.75 10.09 0.23
C SER A 115 -1.09 9.14 1.24
N GLU A 116 -0.85 7.88 0.86
CA GLU A 116 -0.21 6.84 1.67
C GLU A 116 1.34 6.88 1.63
N SER A 117 1.93 7.90 1.03
CA SER A 117 3.40 7.98 0.87
C SER A 117 4.17 7.85 2.19
N MET A 118 3.61 8.33 3.32
CA MET A 118 4.22 8.20 4.65
C MET A 118 4.18 6.75 5.16
N THR A 119 3.08 6.04 4.98
CA THR A 119 2.93 4.61 5.32
C THR A 119 3.96 3.77 4.55
N HIS A 120 4.11 4.04 3.26
CA HIS A 120 5.11 3.37 2.41
C HIS A 120 6.54 3.70 2.85
N ALA A 121 6.83 4.96 3.13
CA ALA A 121 8.14 5.39 3.63
C ALA A 121 8.51 4.68 4.94
N ALA A 122 7.55 4.56 5.87
CA ALA A 122 7.73 3.85 7.13
C ALA A 122 8.03 2.36 6.93
N ALA A 123 7.35 1.70 6.00
CA ALA A 123 7.64 0.31 5.66
C ALA A 123 9.05 0.15 5.08
N TYR A 124 9.50 1.09 4.24
CA TYR A 124 10.89 1.08 3.76
C TYR A 124 11.90 1.34 4.87
N ASP A 125 11.61 2.21 5.81
CA ASP A 125 12.50 2.53 6.93
C ASP A 125 12.54 1.42 7.98
N ALA A 126 11.50 0.59 8.06
CA ALA A 126 11.48 -0.55 8.97
C ALA A 126 12.56 -1.59 8.61
N SER A 127 12.86 -1.79 7.30
CA SER A 127 13.92 -2.72 6.89
C SER A 127 14.54 -2.36 5.53
N PRO A 128 15.86 -2.53 5.36
CA PRO A 128 16.52 -2.40 4.05
C PRO A 128 16.11 -3.50 3.06
N LEU A 129 15.50 -4.58 3.54
CA LEU A 129 15.01 -5.69 2.72
C LEU A 129 13.65 -5.39 2.07
N VAL A 130 12.86 -4.49 2.63
CA VAL A 130 11.61 -4.05 2.01
C VAL A 130 11.93 -3.19 0.79
N ARG A 131 11.52 -3.64 -0.38
CA ARG A 131 11.76 -2.99 -1.67
C ARG A 131 10.49 -2.66 -2.43
N CYS A 132 9.38 -3.29 -2.09
CA CYS A 132 8.06 -3.03 -2.65
C CYS A 132 7.02 -2.99 -1.55
N VAL A 133 6.05 -2.10 -1.68
CA VAL A 133 4.89 -1.96 -0.81
C VAL A 133 3.65 -1.84 -1.69
N LEU A 134 2.67 -2.68 -1.44
CA LEU A 134 1.36 -2.67 -2.08
C LEU A 134 0.30 -2.40 -1.01
N HIS A 135 -0.41 -1.29 -1.17
CA HIS A 135 -1.59 -1.00 -0.37
C HIS A 135 -2.84 -1.37 -1.15
N ALA A 136 -3.71 -2.14 -0.53
CA ALA A 136 -4.93 -2.66 -1.11
C ALA A 136 -6.11 -2.38 -0.19
N HIS A 137 -7.32 -2.31 -0.75
CA HIS A 137 -8.55 -2.37 0.02
C HIS A 137 -9.27 -3.69 -0.23
N SER A 138 -9.47 -4.46 0.82
CA SER A 138 -10.11 -5.77 0.74
C SER A 138 -11.01 -6.01 1.94
N PRO A 139 -12.34 -5.88 1.78
CA PRO A 139 -13.30 -6.21 2.85
C PRO A 139 -13.12 -7.62 3.39
N VAL A 140 -12.81 -8.58 2.51
CA VAL A 140 -12.66 -10.00 2.88
C VAL A 140 -11.42 -10.24 3.74
N LEU A 141 -10.28 -9.65 3.37
CA LEU A 141 -9.07 -9.74 4.17
C LEU A 141 -9.21 -8.97 5.48
N TRP A 142 -9.75 -7.77 5.42
CA TRP A 142 -9.86 -6.89 6.58
C TRP A 142 -10.80 -7.45 7.64
N ARG A 143 -11.96 -7.98 7.28
CA ARG A 143 -12.90 -8.62 8.21
C ARG A 143 -12.30 -9.86 8.85
N ARG A 144 -11.46 -10.61 8.14
CA ARG A 144 -10.81 -11.85 8.59
C ARG A 144 -9.41 -11.65 9.15
N ARG A 145 -8.90 -10.43 9.22
CA ARG A 145 -7.53 -10.11 9.60
C ARG A 145 -7.09 -10.75 10.93
N ARG A 146 -7.97 -10.79 11.91
CA ARG A 146 -7.69 -11.40 13.21
C ARG A 146 -7.64 -12.92 13.12
N ALA A 147 -8.59 -13.55 12.44
CA ALA A 147 -8.60 -15.00 12.22
C ALA A 147 -7.40 -15.45 11.38
N LEU A 148 -6.97 -14.63 10.41
CA LEU A 148 -5.77 -14.84 9.62
C LEU A 148 -4.48 -14.52 10.40
N GLY A 149 -4.57 -13.95 11.59
CA GLY A 149 -3.44 -13.58 12.44
C GLY A 149 -2.60 -12.45 11.85
N PHE A 150 -3.21 -11.46 11.20
CA PHE A 150 -2.48 -10.30 10.71
C PHE A 150 -2.07 -9.38 11.86
N PRO A 151 -0.85 -8.85 11.85
CA PRO A 151 -0.54 -7.66 12.61
C PRO A 151 -1.49 -6.53 12.22
N GLU A 152 -1.92 -5.75 13.20
CA GLU A 152 -2.89 -4.66 13.00
C GLU A 152 -2.37 -3.38 13.65
N THR A 153 -2.46 -2.25 12.95
CA THR A 153 -2.19 -0.94 13.54
C THR A 153 -3.31 -0.57 14.52
N ASP A 154 -3.02 0.32 15.47
CA ASP A 154 -4.02 0.77 16.42
C ASP A 154 -5.23 1.38 15.68
N PRO A 155 -6.47 0.94 15.98
CA PRO A 155 -7.69 1.44 15.33
C PRO A 155 -7.94 2.94 15.51
N SER A 156 -7.34 3.57 16.51
CA SER A 156 -7.45 5.01 16.75
C SER A 156 -6.53 5.85 15.85
N VAL A 157 -5.59 5.21 15.12
CA VAL A 157 -4.60 5.88 14.30
C VAL A 157 -5.09 5.99 12.85
N PRO A 158 -5.40 7.22 12.37
CA PRO A 158 -5.85 7.42 10.99
C PRO A 158 -4.71 7.24 9.99
N TYR A 159 -5.07 6.88 8.74
CA TYR A 159 -4.11 6.79 7.66
C TYR A 159 -3.48 8.16 7.31
N GLY A 160 -2.31 8.15 6.67
CA GLY A 160 -1.63 9.36 6.18
C GLY A 160 -1.07 10.26 7.28
N THR A 161 -1.06 9.81 8.54
CA THR A 161 -0.58 10.56 9.70
C THR A 161 0.83 10.12 10.12
N PRO A 162 1.57 10.98 10.86
CA PRO A 162 2.83 10.59 11.49
C PRO A 162 2.70 9.37 12.42
N GLU A 163 1.58 9.27 13.13
CA GLU A 163 1.28 8.17 14.04
C GLU A 163 1.17 6.84 13.29
N MET A 164 0.58 6.83 12.09
CA MET A 164 0.54 5.64 11.23
C MET A 164 1.95 5.18 10.85
N ALA A 165 2.86 6.10 10.54
CA ALA A 165 4.24 5.75 10.25
C ALA A 165 4.95 5.11 11.46
N LEU A 166 4.68 5.61 12.68
CA LEU A 166 5.22 5.03 13.92
C LEU A 166 4.65 3.62 14.17
N GLU A 167 3.35 3.42 13.93
CA GLU A 167 2.69 2.13 14.06
C GLU A 167 3.27 1.08 13.10
N VAL A 168 3.54 1.43 11.84
CA VAL A 168 4.22 0.52 10.89
C VAL A 168 5.59 0.10 11.44
N GLY A 169 6.35 1.04 11.98
CA GLY A 169 7.64 0.76 12.64
C GLY A 169 7.49 -0.15 13.86
N ARG A 170 6.47 0.04 14.69
CA ARG A 170 6.13 -0.83 15.82
C ARG A 170 5.80 -2.23 15.36
N LEU A 171 4.89 -2.38 14.41
CA LEU A 171 4.48 -3.68 13.87
C LEU A 171 5.69 -4.48 13.37
N TYR A 172 6.62 -3.83 12.68
CA TYR A 172 7.79 -4.51 12.14
C TYR A 172 8.75 -5.03 13.24
N ARG A 173 8.88 -4.29 14.35
CA ARG A 173 9.79 -4.65 15.45
C ARG A 173 9.18 -5.62 16.46
N GLU A 174 7.87 -5.53 16.70
CA GLU A 174 7.21 -6.12 17.86
C GLU A 174 6.21 -7.22 17.51
N THR A 175 6.02 -7.50 16.22
CA THR A 175 5.04 -8.49 15.76
C THR A 175 5.63 -9.44 14.72
N VAL A 176 4.82 -10.35 14.21
CA VAL A 176 5.16 -11.29 13.14
C VAL A 176 5.09 -10.66 11.73
N LEU A 177 5.11 -9.34 11.61
CA LEU A 177 5.09 -8.66 10.30
C LEU A 177 6.27 -9.04 9.40
N PRO A 178 7.52 -9.17 9.88
CA PRO A 178 8.65 -9.58 9.04
C PRO A 178 8.45 -10.93 8.35
N GLU A 179 7.79 -11.88 9.02
CA GLU A 179 7.53 -13.23 8.53
C GLU A 179 6.29 -13.28 7.63
N ARG A 180 5.23 -12.59 8.04
CA ARG A 180 3.95 -12.61 7.32
C ARG A 180 3.94 -11.69 6.11
N GLN A 181 4.73 -10.63 6.14
CA GLN A 181 4.88 -9.63 5.08
C GLN A 181 3.56 -8.92 4.72
N ILE A 182 2.57 -8.95 5.62
CA ILE A 182 1.26 -8.33 5.47
C ILE A 182 0.74 -7.82 6.81
N PHE A 183 0.06 -6.69 6.80
CA PHE A 183 -0.64 -6.16 7.98
C PHE A 183 -1.94 -5.47 7.59
N ALA A 184 -2.84 -5.31 8.56
CA ALA A 184 -4.07 -4.55 8.42
C ALA A 184 -3.94 -3.16 9.06
N MET A 185 -4.54 -2.16 8.43
CA MET A 185 -4.60 -0.81 8.95
C MET A 185 -5.88 -0.66 9.80
N GLY A 186 -5.78 -0.81 11.12
CA GLY A 186 -6.95 -0.87 12.02
C GLY A 186 -7.83 0.39 11.98
N GLY A 187 -7.23 1.57 11.81
CA GLY A 187 -7.92 2.86 11.67
C GLY A 187 -8.30 3.24 10.24
N HIS A 188 -8.15 2.31 9.28
CA HIS A 188 -8.42 2.53 7.86
C HIS A 188 -9.20 1.35 7.29
N GLU A 189 -10.52 1.52 7.16
CA GLU A 189 -11.43 0.45 6.75
C GLU A 189 -10.97 -0.22 5.45
N ASP A 190 -10.95 -1.56 5.46
CA ASP A 190 -10.51 -2.43 4.37
C ASP A 190 -9.02 -2.31 4.00
N GLY A 191 -8.26 -1.41 4.64
CA GLY A 191 -6.86 -1.15 4.35
C GLY A 191 -5.94 -2.30 4.73
N ILE A 192 -5.27 -2.86 3.72
CA ILE A 192 -4.30 -3.96 3.83
C ILE A 192 -3.00 -3.53 3.15
N VAL A 193 -1.88 -3.78 3.80
CA VAL A 193 -0.56 -3.48 3.24
C VAL A 193 0.27 -4.74 3.17
N ALA A 194 0.75 -5.07 1.98
CA ALA A 194 1.74 -6.11 1.75
C ALA A 194 3.12 -5.51 1.46
N ILE A 195 4.17 -6.10 2.03
CA ILE A 195 5.56 -5.69 1.84
C ILE A 195 6.37 -6.83 1.25
N GLY A 196 7.37 -6.52 0.45
CA GLY A 196 8.21 -7.55 -0.18
C GLY A 196 9.59 -7.04 -0.61
N ARG A 197 10.43 -7.98 -1.02
CA ARG A 197 11.77 -7.72 -1.57
C ARG A 197 11.73 -7.32 -3.05
N SER A 198 10.60 -7.55 -3.70
CA SER A 198 10.27 -7.19 -5.08
C SER A 198 8.77 -6.98 -5.20
N ALA A 199 8.30 -6.48 -6.36
CA ALA A 199 6.87 -6.38 -6.65
C ALA A 199 6.22 -7.78 -6.72
N GLU A 200 6.91 -8.77 -7.25
CA GLU A 200 6.47 -10.17 -7.28
C GLU A 200 6.30 -10.74 -5.87
N ASP A 201 7.26 -10.49 -4.96
CA ASP A 201 7.18 -10.98 -3.58
C ASP A 201 5.98 -10.36 -2.85
N ALA A 202 5.82 -9.03 -2.88
CA ALA A 202 4.69 -8.35 -2.26
C ALA A 202 3.33 -8.75 -2.86
N GLY A 203 3.25 -8.84 -4.19
CA GLY A 203 2.03 -9.27 -4.90
C GLY A 203 1.68 -10.72 -4.61
N GLY A 204 2.66 -11.61 -4.60
CA GLY A 204 2.48 -13.01 -4.23
C GLY A 204 2.01 -13.19 -2.78
N VAL A 205 2.50 -12.36 -1.84
CA VAL A 205 1.98 -12.29 -0.46
C VAL A 205 0.50 -11.93 -0.47
N LEU A 206 0.13 -10.85 -1.13
CA LEU A 206 -1.24 -10.34 -1.16
C LEU A 206 -2.22 -11.36 -1.72
N LEU A 207 -1.90 -11.98 -2.86
CA LEU A 207 -2.76 -12.96 -3.51
C LEU A 207 -2.87 -14.28 -2.72
N ARG A 208 -1.79 -14.76 -2.11
CA ARG A 208 -1.83 -15.94 -1.23
C ARG A 208 -2.78 -15.74 -0.05
N TRP A 209 -2.72 -14.58 0.59
CA TRP A 209 -3.60 -14.28 1.70
C TRP A 209 -5.05 -14.07 1.26
N LEU A 210 -5.28 -13.46 0.08
CA LEU A 210 -6.60 -13.31 -0.50
C LEU A 210 -7.24 -14.70 -0.76
N ALA A 211 -6.49 -15.61 -1.37
CA ALA A 211 -6.94 -16.98 -1.60
C ALA A 211 -7.27 -17.72 -0.28
N ARG A 212 -6.44 -17.56 0.75
CA ARG A 212 -6.71 -18.13 2.09
C ARG A 212 -7.98 -17.56 2.70
N ALA A 213 -8.20 -16.25 2.58
CA ALA A 213 -9.40 -15.60 3.11
C ALA A 213 -10.69 -16.12 2.45
N TYR A 214 -10.66 -16.40 1.15
CA TYR A 214 -11.77 -17.05 0.46
C TYR A 214 -11.93 -18.52 0.86
N GLY A 215 -10.84 -19.25 1.02
CA GLY A 215 -10.88 -20.65 1.44
C GLY A 215 -11.49 -20.87 2.83
N THR A 216 -11.20 -19.97 3.79
CA THR A 216 -11.86 -20.01 5.11
C THR A 216 -13.35 -19.67 5.05
N ALA A 217 -13.79 -18.90 4.04
CA ALA A 217 -15.20 -18.61 3.84
C ALA A 217 -16.01 -19.86 3.42
N CYS A 218 -15.42 -20.76 2.65
CA CYS A 218 -16.08 -22.00 2.24
C CYS A 218 -16.32 -22.95 3.43
N GLY A 219 -15.40 -22.99 4.42
CA GLY A 219 -15.55 -23.85 5.60
C GLY A 219 -16.56 -23.34 6.64
N GLU A 220 -16.93 -22.07 6.61
CA GLU A 220 -17.92 -21.47 7.53
C GLU A 220 -19.35 -21.55 6.97
N GLY A 221 -19.52 -21.82 5.65
CA GLY A 221 -20.80 -21.92 4.97
C GLY A 221 -21.45 -23.31 4.97
N ASP A 222 -20.72 -24.36 5.29
CA ASP A 222 -21.20 -25.75 5.20
C ASP A 222 -21.96 -26.26 6.45
N GLY A 223 -22.53 -25.35 7.26
CA GLY A 223 -23.42 -25.70 8.35
C GLY A 223 -24.87 -26.02 7.96
N GLU A 224 -25.28 -25.77 6.71
CA GLU A 224 -26.57 -26.22 6.16
C GLU A 224 -26.36 -27.46 5.28
N VAL A 225 -26.16 -28.60 5.94
CA VAL A 225 -26.29 -29.92 5.29
C VAL A 225 -27.76 -30.07 4.85
N CYS A 226 -27.98 -30.20 3.56
CA CYS A 226 -29.21 -30.71 2.96
C CYS A 226 -29.67 -31.94 3.76
N SER A 227 -30.73 -31.80 4.54
CA SER A 227 -31.55 -32.89 5.02
C SER A 227 -32.60 -33.14 3.94
N THR A 228 -32.37 -34.15 3.13
CA THR A 228 -33.39 -34.76 2.26
C THR A 228 -34.41 -35.50 3.11
#